data_3fa124d538cab9646ac94ec2d2cd444a
#
_entry.id   3fa124d538cab9646ac94ec2d2cd444a
#
_cell.length_a   1.000
_cell.length_b   1.000
_cell.length_c   1.000
_cell.angle_alpha   90.00
_cell.angle_beta   90.00
_cell.angle_gamma   90.00
#
_symmetry.space_group_name_H-M   'P 1'
#
loop_
_entity.id
_entity.type
_entity.pdbx_description
1 polymer ?
#
loop_
_entity_poly.entity_id
_entity_poly.type
_entity_poly.pdbx_seq_one_letter_code
_entity_poly.pdbx_strand_id
1 'polypeptide(L)'
;MESNEIKKIIPFDDIWNNLNILEKRLLEISSSSNDYLTSISQYLINAGGKRFRPIVTSLAGKFGNETENTSKIIDAGVCVELIHIGSLYHDDVMDNATTRRGVESSNSKWNSTLSILAGDYLLARSSELAAESLGLESVKLLASTYAELFEGQTKELNLAFDLDQKIDDYLEVIEGKTCLLYTSPSPRDQRGSRMPSSA
;
A
#
# COMPACT_ATOMS: atom_id res chain seq x y z
N MET A 1 0.15 -6.58 -18.25
CA MET A 1 0.86 -5.46 -18.93
C MET A 1 2.34 -5.66 -18.65
N GLU A 2 3.14 -5.85 -19.68
CA GLU A 2 4.57 -6.07 -19.52
C GLU A 2 5.25 -4.78 -19.00
N SER A 3 6.27 -4.93 -18.18
CA SER A 3 7.09 -3.84 -17.61
C SER A 3 7.52 -2.80 -18.67
N ASN A 4 7.72 -3.22 -19.91
CA ASN A 4 8.10 -2.37 -21.04
C ASN A 4 6.99 -1.41 -21.52
N GLU A 5 5.72 -1.72 -21.33
CA GLU A 5 4.62 -0.83 -21.75
C GLU A 5 4.45 0.32 -20.74
N ILE A 6 4.58 0.03 -19.44
CA ILE A 6 4.51 1.06 -18.39
C ILE A 6 5.68 2.03 -18.53
N LYS A 7 6.88 1.55 -18.88
CA LYS A 7 8.05 2.41 -19.13
C LYS A 7 7.85 3.40 -20.30
N LYS A 8 7.05 3.04 -21.31
CA LYS A 8 6.71 3.98 -22.40
C LYS A 8 5.77 5.10 -21.96
N ILE A 9 4.92 4.82 -20.96
CA ILE A 9 3.96 5.80 -20.43
C ILE A 9 4.63 6.72 -19.40
N ILE A 10 5.60 6.20 -18.65
CA ILE A 10 6.34 6.93 -17.62
C ILE A 10 7.81 7.06 -18.06
N PRO A 11 8.16 8.08 -18.85
CA PRO A 11 9.49 8.23 -19.44
C PRO A 11 10.49 8.91 -18.47
N PHE A 12 10.52 8.49 -17.19
CA PHE A 12 11.39 9.03 -16.16
C PHE A 12 12.34 7.94 -15.66
N ASP A 13 13.57 7.91 -16.18
CA ASP A 13 14.56 6.88 -15.84
C ASP A 13 14.91 6.82 -14.35
N ASP A 14 14.90 7.95 -13.67
CA ASP A 14 15.14 8.05 -12.23
C ASP A 14 14.08 7.29 -11.40
N ILE A 15 12.81 7.29 -11.81
CA ILE A 15 11.76 6.49 -11.14
C ILE A 15 12.10 4.99 -11.24
N TRP A 16 12.55 4.52 -12.39
CA TRP A 16 12.91 3.12 -12.59
C TRP A 16 14.17 2.73 -11.81
N ASN A 17 15.14 3.63 -11.71
CA ASN A 17 16.33 3.44 -10.88
C ASN A 17 15.95 3.39 -9.39
N ASN A 18 15.08 4.28 -8.94
CA ASN A 18 14.60 4.32 -7.56
C ASN A 18 13.80 3.06 -7.20
N LEU A 19 13.05 2.46 -8.14
CA LEU A 19 12.37 1.18 -7.91
C LEU A 19 13.34 0.03 -7.62
N ASN A 20 14.51 0.00 -8.25
CA ASN A 20 15.53 -1.00 -7.96
C ASN A 20 16.10 -0.85 -6.53
N ILE A 21 16.22 0.39 -6.05
CA ILE A 21 16.63 0.68 -4.69
C ILE A 21 15.51 0.28 -3.71
N LEU A 22 14.28 0.63 -4.06
CA LEU A 22 13.08 0.32 -3.27
C LEU A 22 12.89 -1.19 -3.08
N GLU A 23 13.12 -2.02 -4.10
CA GLU A 23 13.04 -3.48 -3.97
C GLU A 23 14.00 -4.02 -2.91
N LYS A 24 15.23 -3.52 -2.90
CA LYS A 24 16.22 -3.89 -1.86
C LYS A 24 15.78 -3.42 -0.48
N ARG A 25 15.25 -2.20 -0.41
CA ARG A 25 14.78 -1.60 0.83
C ARG A 25 13.55 -2.33 1.39
N LEU A 26 12.64 -2.79 0.53
CA LEU A 26 11.50 -3.64 0.93
C LEU A 26 11.97 -4.92 1.65
N LEU A 27 12.96 -5.60 1.08
CA LEU A 27 13.53 -6.82 1.69
C LEU A 27 14.24 -6.51 3.01
N GLU A 28 15.00 -5.42 3.07
CA GLU A 28 15.69 -4.99 4.28
C GLU A 28 14.71 -4.71 5.41
N ILE A 29 13.69 -3.87 5.17
CA ILE A 29 12.72 -3.44 6.17
C ILE A 29 11.83 -4.61 6.61
N SER A 30 11.48 -5.54 5.72
CA SER A 30 10.67 -6.72 6.04
C SER A 30 11.44 -7.85 6.73
N SER A 31 12.74 -7.70 6.93
CA SER A 31 13.56 -8.68 7.66
C SER A 31 13.33 -8.62 9.17
N SER A 32 13.41 -9.78 9.82
CA SER A 32 13.28 -9.96 11.26
C SER A 32 14.51 -10.72 11.79
N SER A 33 14.77 -10.62 13.08
CA SER A 33 15.73 -11.52 13.78
C SER A 33 15.26 -12.99 13.80
N ASN A 34 14.00 -13.24 13.48
CA ASN A 34 13.42 -14.56 13.31
C ASN A 34 13.37 -14.91 11.81
N ASP A 35 14.25 -15.81 11.37
CA ASP A 35 14.36 -16.23 9.96
C ASP A 35 13.04 -16.81 9.41
N TYR A 36 12.28 -17.49 10.26
CA TYR A 36 10.99 -18.06 9.86
C TYR A 36 9.97 -16.95 9.57
N LEU A 37 9.86 -15.94 10.42
CA LEU A 37 9.01 -14.77 10.17
C LEU A 37 9.48 -14.00 8.91
N THR A 38 10.80 -13.83 8.73
CA THR A 38 11.37 -13.24 7.53
C THR A 38 10.94 -13.99 6.27
N SER A 39 11.01 -15.33 6.29
CA SER A 39 10.64 -16.15 5.14
C SER A 39 9.15 -16.01 4.77
N ILE A 40 8.26 -15.84 5.75
CA ILE A 40 6.84 -15.63 5.50
C ILE A 40 6.57 -14.20 5.02
N SER A 41 7.05 -13.17 5.73
CA SER A 41 6.79 -11.78 5.40
C SER A 41 7.34 -11.35 4.03
N GLN A 42 8.45 -11.95 3.60
CA GLN A 42 9.04 -11.69 2.28
C GLN A 42 8.45 -12.52 1.15
N TYR A 43 7.60 -13.49 1.44
CA TYR A 43 7.10 -14.43 0.44
C TYR A 43 6.35 -13.74 -0.70
N LEU A 44 5.38 -12.89 -0.40
CA LEU A 44 4.64 -12.14 -1.42
C LEU A 44 5.45 -10.99 -2.02
N ILE A 45 6.48 -10.48 -1.34
CA ILE A 45 7.44 -9.51 -1.92
C ILE A 45 8.20 -10.20 -3.04
N ASN A 46 8.75 -11.37 -2.78
CA ASN A 46 9.53 -12.18 -3.72
C ASN A 46 8.68 -12.76 -4.87
N ALA A 47 7.38 -12.97 -4.66
CA ALA A 47 6.45 -13.33 -5.74
C ALA A 47 6.29 -12.20 -6.78
N GLY A 48 6.81 -11.01 -6.48
CA GLY A 48 6.82 -9.87 -7.39
C GLY A 48 5.56 -9.01 -7.30
N GLY A 49 5.41 -8.12 -8.25
CA GLY A 49 4.28 -7.19 -8.36
C GLY A 49 4.60 -6.04 -9.31
N LYS A 50 3.57 -5.30 -9.73
CA LYS A 50 3.75 -4.16 -10.64
C LYS A 50 4.31 -2.92 -9.95
N ARG A 51 4.40 -2.92 -8.62
CA ARG A 51 4.85 -1.78 -7.79
C ARG A 51 4.16 -0.47 -8.16
N PHE A 52 2.88 -0.55 -8.49
CA PHE A 52 2.12 0.61 -8.95
C PHE A 52 2.07 1.73 -7.89
N ARG A 53 1.88 1.37 -6.61
CA ARG A 53 1.88 2.33 -5.51
C ARG A 53 3.19 3.08 -5.35
N PRO A 54 4.36 2.42 -5.28
CA PRO A 54 5.66 3.07 -5.31
C PRO A 54 5.88 3.98 -6.52
N ILE A 55 5.41 3.58 -7.71
CA ILE A 55 5.51 4.41 -8.92
C ILE A 55 4.71 5.70 -8.75
N VAL A 56 3.47 5.61 -8.26
CA VAL A 56 2.62 6.80 -8.00
C VAL A 56 3.25 7.69 -6.94
N THR A 57 3.80 7.12 -5.86
CA THR A 57 4.53 7.88 -4.82
C THR A 57 5.72 8.62 -5.42
N SER A 58 6.51 7.97 -6.27
CA SER A 58 7.65 8.58 -6.95
C SER A 58 7.22 9.69 -7.91
N LEU A 59 6.11 9.50 -8.65
CA LEU A 59 5.54 10.54 -9.51
C LEU A 59 5.05 11.74 -8.68
N ALA A 60 4.37 11.51 -7.56
CA ALA A 60 3.94 12.58 -6.67
C ALA A 60 5.13 13.37 -6.11
N GLY A 61 6.23 12.70 -5.81
CA GLY A 61 7.49 13.31 -5.39
C GLY A 61 8.03 14.35 -6.37
N LYS A 62 7.79 14.16 -7.68
CA LYS A 62 8.22 15.10 -8.73
C LYS A 62 7.55 16.48 -8.67
N PHE A 63 6.44 16.62 -7.97
CA PHE A 63 5.81 17.92 -7.71
C PHE A 63 6.46 18.69 -6.55
N GLY A 64 7.38 18.06 -5.83
CA GLY A 64 8.15 18.64 -4.74
C GLY A 64 9.61 18.91 -5.11
N ASN A 65 10.45 19.09 -4.10
CA ASN A 65 11.90 19.27 -4.28
C ASN A 65 12.59 17.88 -4.23
N GLU A 66 12.70 17.23 -5.40
CA GLU A 66 13.18 15.85 -5.53
C GLU A 66 14.63 15.65 -5.06
N THR A 67 15.51 16.59 -5.38
CA THR A 67 16.96 16.41 -5.16
C THR A 67 17.34 16.32 -3.70
N GLU A 68 16.57 16.95 -2.82
CA GLU A 68 16.79 16.93 -1.38
C GLU A 68 16.09 15.77 -0.65
N ASN A 69 15.14 15.09 -1.31
CA ASN A 69 14.22 14.17 -0.65
C ASN A 69 14.13 12.77 -1.28
N THR A 70 15.03 12.40 -2.19
CA THR A 70 14.95 11.10 -2.92
C THR A 70 14.85 9.90 -1.97
N SER A 71 15.64 9.86 -0.89
CA SER A 71 15.57 8.78 0.10
C SER A 71 14.22 8.70 0.79
N LYS A 72 13.62 9.84 1.13
CA LYS A 72 12.28 9.92 1.75
C LYS A 72 11.19 9.48 0.79
N ILE A 73 11.31 9.80 -0.50
CA ILE A 73 10.37 9.35 -1.53
C ILE A 73 10.43 7.82 -1.68
N ILE A 74 11.63 7.24 -1.64
CA ILE A 74 11.82 5.79 -1.67
C ILE A 74 11.20 5.16 -0.41
N ASP A 75 11.50 5.67 0.79
CA ASP A 75 10.96 5.16 2.04
C ASP A 75 9.43 5.30 2.09
N ALA A 76 8.85 6.39 1.57
CA ALA A 76 7.41 6.54 1.42
C ALA A 76 6.82 5.46 0.49
N GLY A 77 7.48 5.20 -0.64
CA GLY A 77 7.11 4.11 -1.54
C GLY A 77 7.18 2.73 -0.87
N VAL A 78 8.19 2.50 -0.02
CA VAL A 78 8.32 1.28 0.79
C VAL A 78 7.16 1.17 1.78
N CYS A 79 6.84 2.24 2.51
CA CYS A 79 5.75 2.24 3.48
C CYS A 79 4.41 1.86 2.84
N VAL A 80 4.02 2.50 1.74
CA VAL A 80 2.74 2.21 1.09
C VAL A 80 2.70 0.81 0.47
N GLU A 81 3.83 0.29 -0.03
CA GLU A 81 3.89 -1.08 -0.55
C GLU A 81 3.85 -2.12 0.56
N LEU A 82 4.49 -1.89 1.72
CA LEU A 82 4.41 -2.78 2.88
C LEU A 82 2.98 -2.87 3.41
N ILE A 83 2.27 -1.73 3.51
CA ILE A 83 0.86 -1.70 3.88
C ILE A 83 0.04 -2.53 2.90
N HIS A 84 0.24 -2.31 1.59
CA HIS A 84 -0.47 -3.06 0.57
C HIS A 84 -0.20 -4.57 0.66
N ILE A 85 1.07 -4.97 0.83
CA ILE A 85 1.40 -6.39 0.92
C ILE A 85 0.83 -6.98 2.21
N GLY A 86 0.91 -6.27 3.33
CA GLY A 86 0.29 -6.68 4.60
C GLY A 86 -1.22 -6.89 4.46
N SER A 87 -1.93 -5.97 3.78
CA SER A 87 -3.37 -6.15 3.52
C SER A 87 -3.66 -7.37 2.64
N LEU A 88 -2.80 -7.70 1.66
CA LEU A 88 -2.98 -8.91 0.85
C LEU A 88 -2.86 -10.20 1.66
N TYR A 89 -2.01 -10.24 2.70
CA TYR A 89 -1.95 -11.38 3.61
C TYR A 89 -3.26 -11.57 4.37
N HIS A 90 -3.88 -10.48 4.81
CA HIS A 90 -5.17 -10.52 5.50
C HIS A 90 -6.32 -10.85 4.55
N ASP A 91 -6.36 -10.25 3.36
CA ASP A 91 -7.35 -10.52 2.32
C ASP A 91 -7.37 -11.99 1.95
N ASP A 92 -6.18 -12.61 1.74
CA ASP A 92 -6.08 -14.04 1.39
C ASP A 92 -6.69 -14.95 2.46
N VAL A 93 -6.58 -14.57 3.74
CA VAL A 93 -7.22 -15.31 4.84
C VAL A 93 -8.74 -15.10 4.84
N MET A 94 -9.21 -13.86 4.67
CA MET A 94 -10.65 -13.53 4.65
C MET A 94 -11.36 -14.17 3.47
N ASP A 95 -10.73 -14.17 2.32
CA ASP A 95 -11.28 -14.70 1.07
C ASP A 95 -11.07 -16.23 0.92
N ASN A 96 -10.36 -16.88 1.86
CA ASN A 96 -9.90 -18.26 1.74
C ASN A 96 -9.19 -18.51 0.41
N ALA A 97 -8.40 -17.55 -0.06
CA ALA A 97 -7.71 -17.62 -1.32
C ALA A 97 -6.65 -18.72 -1.29
N THR A 98 -6.54 -19.49 -2.38
CA THR A 98 -5.53 -20.56 -2.52
C THR A 98 -4.31 -20.10 -3.30
N THR A 99 -4.41 -19.00 -4.05
CA THR A 99 -3.32 -18.48 -4.89
C THR A 99 -3.28 -16.96 -4.85
N ARG A 100 -2.06 -16.39 -4.91
CA ARG A 100 -1.81 -14.95 -5.00
C ARG A 100 -0.58 -14.69 -5.88
N ARG A 101 -0.67 -13.75 -6.82
CA ARG A 101 0.43 -13.39 -7.74
C ARG A 101 1.03 -14.58 -8.49
N GLY A 102 0.22 -15.59 -8.81
CA GLY A 102 0.66 -16.79 -9.54
C GLY A 102 1.39 -17.83 -8.69
N VAL A 103 1.50 -17.62 -7.37
CA VAL A 103 2.01 -18.58 -6.41
C VAL A 103 0.92 -19.02 -5.44
N GLU A 104 1.16 -20.06 -4.67
CA GLU A 104 0.28 -20.45 -3.57
C GLU A 104 0.14 -19.31 -2.55
N SER A 105 -1.06 -19.05 -2.05
CA SER A 105 -1.26 -18.03 -1.01
C SER A 105 -0.59 -18.41 0.30
N SER A 106 -0.29 -17.44 1.16
CA SER A 106 0.44 -17.73 2.39
C SER A 106 -0.39 -18.54 3.40
N ASN A 107 -1.71 -18.32 3.47
CA ASN A 107 -2.62 -19.09 4.31
C ASN A 107 -2.74 -20.56 3.87
N SER A 108 -2.65 -20.85 2.57
CA SER A 108 -2.57 -22.20 2.02
C SER A 108 -1.23 -22.85 2.34
N LYS A 109 -0.13 -22.13 2.09
CA LYS A 109 1.23 -22.65 2.22
C LYS A 109 1.64 -22.93 3.68
N TRP A 110 1.21 -22.07 4.60
CA TRP A 110 1.49 -22.20 6.03
C TRP A 110 0.21 -22.42 6.83
N ASN A 111 -0.49 -21.38 7.17
CA ASN A 111 -1.82 -21.34 7.76
C ASN A 111 -2.29 -19.89 7.93
N SER A 112 -3.57 -19.71 8.27
CA SER A 112 -4.17 -18.39 8.47
C SER A 112 -3.51 -17.59 9.60
N THR A 113 -3.14 -18.24 10.71
CA THR A 113 -2.50 -17.57 11.85
C THR A 113 -1.16 -16.93 11.46
N LEU A 114 -0.31 -17.66 10.74
CA LEU A 114 0.99 -17.15 10.31
C LEU A 114 0.85 -16.08 9.23
N SER A 115 -0.17 -16.17 8.37
CA SER A 115 -0.48 -15.10 7.40
C SER A 115 -0.88 -13.80 8.10
N ILE A 116 -1.78 -13.86 9.08
CA ILE A 116 -2.19 -12.69 9.86
C ILE A 116 -0.98 -12.06 10.54
N LEU A 117 -0.15 -12.86 11.25
CA LEU A 117 1.04 -12.36 11.94
C LEU A 117 2.05 -11.72 10.97
N ALA A 118 2.23 -12.29 9.77
CA ALA A 118 3.13 -11.71 8.77
C ALA A 118 2.57 -10.38 8.23
N GLY A 119 1.26 -10.29 8.00
CA GLY A 119 0.59 -9.05 7.64
C GLY A 119 0.79 -7.96 8.70
N ASP A 120 0.48 -8.27 9.96
CA ASP A 120 0.67 -7.35 11.10
C ASP A 120 2.13 -6.90 11.23
N TYR A 121 3.07 -7.82 11.05
CA TYR A 121 4.49 -7.49 11.08
C TYR A 121 4.87 -6.47 9.99
N LEU A 122 4.42 -6.66 8.75
CA LEU A 122 4.70 -5.71 7.67
C LEU A 122 4.11 -4.33 7.95
N LEU A 123 2.92 -4.26 8.55
CA LEU A 123 2.28 -3.01 8.95
C LEU A 123 3.07 -2.30 10.06
N ALA A 124 3.54 -3.04 11.05
CA ALA A 124 4.39 -2.50 12.11
C ALA A 124 5.70 -1.95 11.52
N ARG A 125 6.34 -2.68 10.61
CA ARG A 125 7.59 -2.23 9.94
C ARG A 125 7.37 -0.99 9.07
N SER A 126 6.23 -0.89 8.39
CA SER A 126 5.85 0.34 7.67
C SER A 126 5.71 1.55 8.60
N SER A 127 5.04 1.36 9.74
CA SER A 127 4.83 2.43 10.72
C SER A 127 6.15 2.88 11.35
N GLU A 128 7.04 1.96 11.68
CA GLU A 128 8.37 2.24 12.21
C GLU A 128 9.21 3.04 11.21
N LEU A 129 9.28 2.59 9.94
CA LEU A 129 9.99 3.31 8.89
C LEU A 129 9.42 4.73 8.66
N ALA A 130 8.10 4.87 8.68
CA ALA A 130 7.46 6.18 8.53
C ALA A 130 7.82 7.12 9.70
N ALA A 131 7.88 6.61 10.93
CA ALA A 131 8.28 7.41 12.09
C ALA A 131 9.75 7.84 12.02
N GLU A 132 10.64 6.96 11.59
CA GLU A 132 12.08 7.24 11.51
C GLU A 132 12.43 8.19 10.35
N SER A 133 11.82 8.00 9.18
CA SER A 133 12.25 8.64 7.94
C SER A 133 11.35 9.80 7.50
N LEU A 134 10.02 9.68 7.68
CA LEU A 134 9.06 10.59 7.08
C LEU A 134 8.47 11.62 8.07
N GLY A 135 8.49 11.30 9.37
CA GLY A 135 8.00 12.16 10.43
C GLY A 135 6.52 11.98 10.77
N LEU A 136 6.08 12.68 11.81
CA LEU A 136 4.79 12.48 12.50
C LEU A 136 3.57 12.66 11.58
N GLU A 137 3.59 13.63 10.68
CA GLU A 137 2.44 13.89 9.79
C GLU A 137 2.22 12.73 8.82
N SER A 138 3.31 12.12 8.32
CA SER A 138 3.23 10.93 7.47
C SER A 138 2.70 9.72 8.24
N VAL A 139 3.12 9.54 9.50
CA VAL A 139 2.60 8.48 10.37
C VAL A 139 1.09 8.63 10.59
N LYS A 140 0.63 9.85 10.89
CA LYS A 140 -0.81 10.13 11.06
C LYS A 140 -1.59 9.83 9.78
N LEU A 141 -1.07 10.28 8.63
CA LEU A 141 -1.70 10.05 7.34
C LEU A 141 -1.82 8.54 7.04
N LEU A 142 -0.73 7.79 7.20
CA LEU A 142 -0.75 6.34 6.98
C LEU A 142 -1.71 5.63 7.94
N ALA A 143 -1.75 6.04 9.22
CA ALA A 143 -2.63 5.45 10.22
C ALA A 143 -4.11 5.72 9.91
N SER A 144 -4.48 6.96 9.52
CA SER A 144 -5.87 7.28 9.14
C SER A 144 -6.29 6.53 7.87
N THR A 145 -5.44 6.55 6.83
CA THR A 145 -5.71 5.81 5.58
C THR A 145 -5.91 4.32 5.83
N TYR A 146 -5.15 3.77 6.78
CA TYR A 146 -5.23 2.37 7.12
C TYR A 146 -6.51 2.03 7.90
N ALA A 147 -6.92 2.91 8.83
CA ALA A 147 -8.20 2.77 9.53
C ALA A 147 -9.38 2.79 8.54
N GLU A 148 -9.40 3.74 7.62
CA GLU A 148 -10.43 3.84 6.59
C GLU A 148 -10.46 2.61 5.66
N LEU A 149 -9.30 2.00 5.37
CA LEU A 149 -9.22 0.74 4.60
C LEU A 149 -9.94 -0.40 5.34
N PHE A 150 -9.76 -0.52 6.65
CA PHE A 150 -10.48 -1.52 7.45
C PHE A 150 -11.97 -1.24 7.54
N GLU A 151 -12.37 0.03 7.65
CA GLU A 151 -13.79 0.41 7.63
C GLU A 151 -14.43 0.02 6.29
N GLY A 152 -13.76 0.31 5.17
CA GLY A 152 -14.20 -0.10 3.84
C GLY A 152 -14.33 -1.62 3.70
N GLN A 153 -13.32 -2.37 4.17
CA GLN A 153 -13.34 -3.84 4.15
C GLN A 153 -14.46 -4.41 5.04
N THR A 154 -14.69 -3.84 6.23
CA THR A 154 -15.78 -4.24 7.12
C THR A 154 -17.13 -3.97 6.49
N LYS A 155 -17.28 -2.82 5.82
CA LYS A 155 -18.50 -2.48 5.09
C LYS A 155 -18.77 -3.48 3.95
N GLU A 156 -17.74 -3.84 3.18
CA GLU A 156 -17.86 -4.86 2.13
C GLU A 156 -18.37 -6.19 2.68
N LEU A 157 -17.78 -6.68 3.78
CA LEU A 157 -18.19 -7.92 4.41
C LEU A 157 -19.64 -7.87 4.95
N ASN A 158 -20.05 -6.74 5.52
CA ASN A 158 -21.42 -6.56 6.02
C ASN A 158 -22.45 -6.48 4.90
N LEU A 159 -22.09 -5.95 3.74
CA LEU A 159 -22.96 -5.85 2.56
C LEU A 159 -22.92 -7.11 1.69
N ALA A 160 -22.04 -8.05 1.98
CA ALA A 160 -21.97 -9.32 1.27
C ALA A 160 -23.33 -10.06 1.41
N PHE A 161 -23.96 -10.36 0.27
CA PHE A 161 -25.27 -11.00 0.17
C PHE A 161 -26.48 -10.12 0.56
N ASP A 162 -26.32 -8.81 0.80
CA ASP A 162 -27.44 -7.88 0.95
C ASP A 162 -28.05 -7.56 -0.42
N LEU A 163 -29.29 -7.99 -0.63
CA LEU A 163 -30.05 -7.79 -1.89
C LEU A 163 -30.57 -6.35 -2.02
N ASP A 164 -30.63 -5.60 -0.92
CA ASP A 164 -31.10 -4.21 -0.88
C ASP A 164 -29.94 -3.19 -1.02
N GLN A 165 -28.73 -3.68 -1.27
CA GLN A 165 -27.54 -2.84 -1.46
C GLN A 165 -27.75 -1.82 -2.58
N LYS A 166 -27.42 -0.55 -2.29
CA LYS A 166 -27.49 0.55 -3.25
C LYS A 166 -26.15 0.76 -3.95
N ILE A 167 -26.20 1.44 -5.10
CA ILE A 167 -24.97 1.81 -5.83
C ILE A 167 -24.05 2.67 -4.97
N ASP A 168 -24.61 3.58 -4.17
CA ASP A 168 -23.82 4.45 -3.29
C ASP A 168 -23.04 3.64 -2.23
N ASP A 169 -23.65 2.61 -1.65
CA ASP A 169 -22.98 1.71 -0.70
C ASP A 169 -21.79 1.00 -1.35
N TYR A 170 -21.95 0.56 -2.60
CA TYR A 170 -20.86 -0.06 -3.37
C TYR A 170 -19.73 0.93 -3.68
N LEU A 171 -20.08 2.17 -4.06
CA LEU A 171 -19.09 3.22 -4.33
C LEU A 171 -18.30 3.58 -3.06
N GLU A 172 -18.95 3.69 -1.90
CA GLU A 172 -18.27 3.92 -0.62
C GLU A 172 -17.31 2.78 -0.24
N VAL A 173 -17.68 1.53 -0.51
CA VAL A 173 -16.78 0.37 -0.30
C VAL A 173 -15.54 0.49 -1.18
N ILE A 174 -15.70 0.79 -2.48
CA ILE A 174 -14.56 0.96 -3.41
C ILE A 174 -13.66 2.11 -2.98
N GLU A 175 -14.25 3.23 -2.59
CA GLU A 175 -13.50 4.40 -2.11
C GLU A 175 -12.67 4.03 -0.89
N GLY A 176 -13.27 3.46 0.15
CA GLY A 176 -12.58 3.05 1.36
C GLY A 176 -11.52 1.96 1.15
N LYS A 177 -11.82 0.97 0.32
CA LYS A 177 -10.92 -0.18 0.09
C LYS A 177 -9.74 0.13 -0.83
N THR A 178 -9.94 0.96 -1.84
CA THR A 178 -8.97 1.08 -2.95
C THR A 178 -8.48 2.50 -3.17
N CYS A 179 -9.35 3.50 -3.15
CA CYS A 179 -9.00 4.85 -3.57
C CYS A 179 -8.16 5.59 -2.52
N LEU A 180 -8.35 5.32 -1.24
CA LEU A 180 -7.72 6.06 -0.14
C LEU A 180 -6.19 6.04 -0.16
N LEU A 181 -5.58 4.92 -0.56
CA LEU A 181 -4.12 4.84 -0.73
C LEU A 181 -3.59 5.75 -1.86
N TYR A 182 -4.48 6.28 -2.71
CA TYR A 182 -4.12 7.18 -3.82
C TYR A 182 -4.67 8.59 -3.65
N THR A 183 -5.77 8.74 -2.91
CA THR A 183 -6.55 9.98 -2.80
C THR A 183 -6.59 10.55 -1.40
N SER A 184 -5.78 10.03 -0.46
CA SER A 184 -5.68 10.61 0.89
C SER A 184 -5.50 12.13 0.81
N PRO A 185 -6.37 12.93 1.46
CA PRO A 185 -6.35 14.37 1.33
C PRO A 185 -5.02 14.93 1.80
N SER A 186 -4.28 15.52 0.87
CA SER A 186 -3.08 16.28 1.19
C SER A 186 -3.47 17.55 1.95
N PRO A 187 -2.67 18.03 2.92
CA PRO A 187 -2.86 19.35 3.52
C PRO A 187 -2.96 20.50 2.51
N ARG A 188 -2.53 20.27 1.26
CA ARG A 188 -2.69 21.20 0.15
C ARG A 188 -4.11 21.19 -0.43
N ASP A 189 -4.80 20.06 -0.42
CA ASP A 189 -6.18 19.95 -0.98
C ASP A 189 -7.17 20.73 -0.11
N GLN A 190 -6.96 20.79 1.20
CA GLN A 190 -7.76 21.58 2.12
C GLN A 190 -7.65 23.10 1.87
N ARG A 191 -6.62 23.57 1.19
CA ARG A 191 -6.42 24.98 0.83
C ARG A 191 -7.04 25.35 -0.52
N GLY A 192 -7.34 24.38 -1.39
CA GLY A 192 -7.83 24.59 -2.77
C GLY A 192 -9.35 24.73 -2.91
N SER A 193 -10.16 24.35 -1.93
CA SER A 193 -11.62 24.32 -2.07
C SER A 193 -12.34 25.61 -1.67
N ARG A 194 -11.65 26.73 -1.54
CA ARG A 194 -12.31 28.05 -1.47
C ARG A 194 -12.44 28.62 -2.88
N MET A 195 -13.39 28.09 -3.65
CA MET A 195 -13.95 28.89 -4.73
C MET A 195 -14.72 30.06 -4.10
N PRO A 196 -14.46 31.33 -4.54
CA PRO A 196 -15.32 32.43 -4.15
C PRO A 196 -16.70 32.13 -4.68
N SER A 197 -17.71 32.11 -3.81
CA SER A 197 -19.09 32.20 -4.27
C SER A 197 -19.22 33.50 -5.02
N SER A 198 -19.34 33.44 -6.35
CA SER A 198 -19.74 34.58 -7.15
C SER A 198 -21.14 34.99 -6.74
N ALA A 199 -21.26 36.21 -6.19
CA ALA A 199 -22.52 36.90 -6.02
C ALA A 199 -23.20 37.13 -7.36
#